data_e760ba2d99e9b7a7e4468c8618d72cb3
#
_entry.id   e760ba2d99e9b7a7e4468c8618d72cb3
#
_cell.length_a   1.000
_cell.length_b   1.000
_cell.length_c   1.000
_cell.angle_alpha   90.00
_cell.angle_beta   90.00
_cell.angle_gamma   90.00
#
_symmetry.space_group_name_H-M   'P 1'
#
loop_
_entity.id
_entity.type
_entity.pdbx_description
1 polymer ?
#
loop_
_entity_poly.entity_id
_entity_poly.type
_entity_poly.pdbx_seq_one_letter_code
_entity_poly.pdbx_strand_id
1 'polypeptide(L)'
;MKNTLFKCVQNIAILLLLSLTITSCNTEKKTESEKQTTEKEQESNVDGNSYGDDVSFMKNYIELIELSDESNNSKVAVSAALQGRVMTSSAYGEKGRSYGWINKELFKSKDTLEHINVFGGEERFWLGPEGGQYSIFFKKGDEFTLDDWYTPKLIDLEHFDVKSVSSNKAVFTKKATLKNYSGFEFDLGIEREVAVLSKEEIQQELGLKTLSEELKTVAYQTTNTLTNLGKANWEKETGLLSIWLLGMFNHSPNTTIVIPYVQGDNSDLGTIVNDTYFGKVPADRLVVKENAIFFKGDGEYRSKIGLTPMRAKNIAGSYDSKNGILTIVKYNKPKNVTDYVNSMWEIQEDPFKGDVINAYNDGEPEPGTKPLGPFYELETSSKALALKAGESGTHVSLTCHIEADEDTLNPIVKELFGVSIKDIKTVFN
;
A
#
# COMPACT_ATOMS: atom_id res chain seq x y z
N MET A 1 -16.09 59.22 8.74
CA MET A 1 -16.77 60.15 7.80
C MET A 1 -17.37 59.30 6.69
N LYS A 2 -18.71 59.32 6.71
CA LYS A 2 -19.70 59.25 5.63
C LYS A 2 -19.62 58.06 4.66
N ASN A 3 -20.54 57.04 4.78
CA ASN A 3 -21.93 57.05 4.27
C ASN A 3 -21.94 57.02 2.74
N THR A 4 -22.64 56.12 1.97
CA THR A 4 -24.09 55.85 1.90
C THR A 4 -24.28 54.74 0.88
N LEU A 5 -24.94 53.58 1.11
CA LEU A 5 -26.39 53.32 0.96
C LEU A 5 -27.02 53.69 -0.41
N PHE A 6 -27.62 52.67 -1.09
CA PHE A 6 -29.00 52.64 -1.62
C PHE A 6 -29.17 51.40 -2.52
N LYS A 7 -29.98 50.42 -2.14
CA LYS A 7 -31.44 50.18 -2.31
C LYS A 7 -31.84 49.74 -3.73
N CYS A 8 -32.29 48.50 -3.82
CA CYS A 8 -33.67 47.97 -3.98
C CYS A 8 -34.42 48.34 -5.27
N VAL A 9 -35.06 47.34 -5.88
CA VAL A 9 -36.49 47.21 -6.30
C VAL A 9 -36.59 45.95 -7.14
N GLN A 10 -37.19 44.89 -6.75
CA GLN A 10 -38.56 44.34 -6.80
C GLN A 10 -39.39 44.61 -8.08
N ASN A 11 -39.88 43.57 -8.75
CA ASN A 11 -41.29 43.19 -8.94
C ASN A 11 -41.46 42.27 -10.16
N ILE A 12 -42.15 41.19 -9.98
CA ILE A 12 -43.54 40.74 -10.10
C ILE A 12 -43.85 39.96 -11.40
N ALA A 13 -44.25 38.76 -11.13
CA ALA A 13 -45.10 37.76 -11.71
C ALA A 13 -45.97 38.07 -12.97
N ILE A 14 -46.30 37.03 -13.74
CA ILE A 14 -47.68 36.66 -14.14
C ILE A 14 -47.68 35.21 -14.67
N LEU A 15 -48.68 34.45 -14.17
CA LEU A 15 -49.19 33.14 -14.61
C LEU A 15 -49.82 33.22 -16.00
N LEU A 16 -49.81 32.11 -16.75
CA LEU A 16 -50.96 31.64 -17.52
C LEU A 16 -50.93 30.12 -17.75
N LEU A 17 -51.95 29.48 -17.19
CA LEU A 17 -52.41 28.11 -17.49
C LEU A 17 -53.08 28.10 -18.90
N LEU A 18 -52.85 27.01 -19.63
CA LEU A 18 -53.88 26.49 -20.54
C LEU A 18 -53.78 24.96 -20.63
N SER A 19 -54.81 24.32 -20.14
CA SER A 19 -55.16 22.91 -20.26
C SER A 19 -55.81 22.65 -21.63
N LEU A 20 -55.48 21.53 -22.26
CA LEU A 20 -56.39 20.89 -23.25
C LEU A 20 -56.17 19.37 -23.22
N THR A 21 -57.22 18.71 -22.78
CA THR A 21 -57.51 17.29 -22.90
C THR A 21 -58.01 16.95 -24.28
N ILE A 22 -57.55 15.88 -24.89
CA ILE A 22 -58.39 15.10 -25.84
C ILE A 22 -58.08 13.60 -25.68
N THR A 23 -59.15 12.87 -25.67
CA THR A 23 -59.42 11.47 -25.40
C THR A 23 -59.17 10.53 -26.59
N SER A 24 -58.71 9.31 -26.29
CA SER A 24 -59.15 7.98 -26.83
C SER A 24 -59.06 7.66 -28.33
N CYS A 25 -58.37 6.58 -28.66
CA CYS A 25 -59.02 5.36 -29.14
C CYS A 25 -58.06 4.17 -29.24
N ASN A 26 -58.54 3.04 -28.77
CA ASN A 26 -58.01 1.68 -28.85
C ASN A 26 -57.84 1.20 -30.29
N THR A 27 -56.72 0.50 -30.58
CA THR A 27 -56.78 -0.67 -31.48
C THR A 27 -55.66 -1.66 -31.13
N GLU A 28 -56.05 -2.85 -30.73
CA GLU A 28 -55.16 -4.01 -30.53
C GLU A 28 -54.50 -4.42 -31.85
N LYS A 29 -53.20 -4.71 -31.79
CA LYS A 29 -52.58 -5.78 -32.60
C LYS A 29 -51.42 -6.40 -31.83
N LYS A 30 -51.56 -7.71 -31.64
CA LYS A 30 -50.54 -8.67 -31.22
C LYS A 30 -49.30 -8.58 -32.12
N THR A 31 -48.09 -8.66 -31.57
CA THR A 31 -47.20 -9.82 -31.65
C THR A 31 -45.75 -9.40 -31.46
N GLU A 32 -45.08 -10.28 -30.80
CA GLU A 32 -43.63 -10.54 -30.70
C GLU A 32 -42.89 -9.92 -29.55
N SER A 33 -42.60 -10.83 -28.66
CA SER A 33 -41.70 -10.75 -27.53
C SER A 33 -40.26 -10.57 -28.02
N GLU A 34 -39.74 -9.38 -27.92
CA GLU A 34 -38.29 -9.16 -27.78
C GLU A 34 -37.97 -9.04 -26.29
N LYS A 35 -37.31 -10.08 -25.77
CA LYS A 35 -36.62 -10.03 -24.49
C LYS A 35 -35.46 -9.01 -24.59
N GLN A 36 -35.73 -7.76 -24.30
CA GLN A 36 -34.69 -6.85 -23.87
C GLN A 36 -34.29 -7.21 -22.45
N THR A 37 -33.16 -7.89 -22.35
CA THR A 37 -32.39 -8.00 -21.10
C THR A 37 -31.92 -6.60 -20.77
N THR A 38 -32.61 -5.90 -19.91
CA THR A 38 -32.10 -4.71 -19.26
C THR A 38 -31.03 -5.18 -18.29
N GLU A 39 -29.77 -5.14 -18.71
CA GLU A 39 -28.64 -5.04 -17.79
C GLU A 39 -28.89 -3.77 -16.98
N LYS A 40 -29.25 -3.94 -15.73
CA LYS A 40 -29.18 -2.87 -14.75
C LYS A 40 -27.69 -2.58 -14.59
N GLU A 41 -27.21 -1.52 -15.21
CA GLU A 41 -25.97 -0.87 -14.80
C GLU A 41 -26.15 -0.51 -13.31
N GLN A 42 -25.56 -1.29 -12.44
CA GLN A 42 -25.33 -0.89 -11.07
C GLN A 42 -24.28 0.22 -11.15
N GLU A 43 -24.71 1.47 -11.11
CA GLU A 43 -23.84 2.57 -10.76
C GLU A 43 -23.25 2.25 -9.39
N SER A 44 -21.98 1.86 -9.38
CA SER A 44 -21.24 1.70 -8.14
C SER A 44 -21.01 3.12 -7.57
N ASN A 45 -21.80 3.51 -6.58
CA ASN A 45 -21.44 4.62 -5.70
C ASN A 45 -20.17 4.19 -4.93
N VAL A 46 -19.00 4.41 -5.53
CA VAL A 46 -17.71 4.18 -4.89
C VAL A 46 -17.42 5.40 -4.03
N ASP A 47 -17.47 5.24 -2.71
CA ASP A 47 -16.94 6.25 -1.79
C ASP A 47 -15.42 6.37 -2.07
N GLY A 48 -14.98 7.49 -2.62
CA GLY A 48 -13.61 7.71 -3.08
C GLY A 48 -13.49 7.82 -4.61
N ASN A 49 -12.26 7.92 -5.11
CA ASN A 49 -12.01 7.99 -6.54
C ASN A 49 -12.04 6.59 -7.18
N SER A 50 -12.52 6.52 -8.42
CA SER A 50 -12.30 5.33 -9.23
C SER A 50 -10.84 5.20 -9.66
N TYR A 51 -10.45 3.99 -10.06
CA TYR A 51 -9.13 3.75 -10.67
C TYR A 51 -8.91 4.66 -11.89
N GLY A 52 -9.90 4.76 -12.78
CA GLY A 52 -9.83 5.61 -13.97
C GLY A 52 -9.63 7.08 -13.64
N ASP A 53 -10.26 7.59 -12.57
CA ASP A 53 -10.09 8.98 -12.13
C ASP A 53 -8.65 9.23 -11.64
N ASP A 54 -8.10 8.33 -10.82
CA ASP A 54 -6.74 8.47 -10.29
C ASP A 54 -5.68 8.30 -11.38
N VAL A 55 -5.84 7.33 -12.28
CA VAL A 55 -4.95 7.13 -13.42
C VAL A 55 -5.00 8.33 -14.35
N SER A 56 -6.18 8.83 -14.70
CA SER A 56 -6.35 10.02 -15.53
C SER A 56 -5.72 11.26 -14.91
N PHE A 57 -5.87 11.41 -13.58
CA PHE A 57 -5.22 12.47 -12.84
C PHE A 57 -3.68 12.36 -12.93
N MET A 58 -3.12 11.19 -12.58
CA MET A 58 -1.67 10.99 -12.53
C MET A 58 -1.00 11.14 -13.90
N LYS A 59 -1.66 10.74 -15.00
CA LYS A 59 -1.16 10.89 -16.37
C LYS A 59 -0.91 12.36 -16.80
N ASN A 60 -1.44 13.34 -16.07
CA ASN A 60 -1.09 14.74 -16.31
C ASN A 60 0.28 15.14 -15.75
N TYR A 61 0.91 14.29 -14.94
CA TYR A 61 2.14 14.58 -14.22
C TYR A 61 3.26 13.57 -14.46
N ILE A 62 2.92 12.29 -14.61
CA ILE A 62 3.89 11.18 -14.81
C ILE A 62 3.40 10.21 -15.87
N GLU A 63 4.34 9.49 -16.48
CA GLU A 63 4.02 8.35 -17.32
C GLU A 63 3.61 7.15 -16.47
N LEU A 64 2.53 6.48 -16.89
CA LEU A 64 2.02 5.25 -16.28
C LEU A 64 2.01 4.12 -17.29
N ILE A 65 2.41 2.95 -16.82
CA ILE A 65 2.22 1.66 -17.48
C ILE A 65 1.01 1.01 -16.80
N GLU A 66 -0.03 0.71 -17.57
CA GLU A 66 -1.19 0.00 -17.08
C GLU A 66 -1.08 -1.47 -17.43
N LEU A 67 -1.10 -2.31 -16.40
CA LEU A 67 -1.10 -3.76 -16.51
C LEU A 67 -2.50 -4.28 -16.20
N SER A 68 -2.88 -5.40 -16.79
CA SER A 68 -4.17 -6.03 -16.54
C SER A 68 -4.09 -7.55 -16.70
N ASP A 69 -5.05 -8.25 -16.09
CA ASP A 69 -5.33 -9.64 -16.40
C ASP A 69 -6.03 -9.79 -17.76
N GLU A 70 -6.27 -11.03 -18.18
CA GLU A 70 -6.93 -11.32 -19.47
C GLU A 70 -8.36 -10.79 -19.54
N SER A 71 -9.07 -10.72 -18.39
CA SER A 71 -10.44 -10.21 -18.31
C SER A 71 -10.52 -8.68 -18.38
N ASN A 72 -9.37 -7.97 -18.21
CA ASN A 72 -9.26 -6.53 -18.09
C ASN A 72 -10.08 -5.93 -16.90
N ASN A 73 -10.43 -6.75 -15.91
CA ASN A 73 -11.08 -6.32 -14.67
C ASN A 73 -10.05 -6.03 -13.57
N SER A 74 -9.01 -6.85 -13.46
CA SER A 74 -7.88 -6.57 -12.59
C SER A 74 -6.93 -5.60 -13.28
N LYS A 75 -6.77 -4.40 -12.74
CA LYS A 75 -5.89 -3.37 -13.29
C LYS A 75 -4.86 -2.90 -12.28
N VAL A 76 -3.67 -2.61 -12.76
CA VAL A 76 -2.55 -2.13 -11.93
C VAL A 76 -1.81 -1.03 -12.69
N ALA A 77 -1.71 0.16 -12.10
CA ALA A 77 -0.96 1.28 -12.66
C ALA A 77 0.43 1.37 -12.02
N VAL A 78 1.47 1.36 -12.85
CA VAL A 78 2.88 1.37 -12.42
C VAL A 78 3.62 2.54 -13.05
N SER A 79 4.53 3.18 -12.32
CA SER A 79 5.35 4.29 -12.81
C SER A 79 6.84 4.00 -12.76
N ALA A 80 7.50 4.03 -13.91
CA ALA A 80 8.96 3.98 -14.03
C ALA A 80 9.62 5.24 -13.44
N ALA A 81 8.96 6.41 -13.56
CA ALA A 81 9.43 7.67 -12.99
C ALA A 81 9.55 7.63 -11.46
N LEU A 82 8.79 6.74 -10.83
CA LEU A 82 8.77 6.51 -9.39
C LEU A 82 9.25 5.08 -9.04
N GLN A 83 10.39 4.65 -9.56
CA GLN A 83 11.09 3.40 -9.23
C GLN A 83 10.30 2.10 -9.56
N GLY A 84 9.47 2.09 -10.62
CA GLY A 84 8.58 0.97 -10.89
C GLY A 84 7.50 0.80 -9.80
N ARG A 85 7.13 1.89 -9.13
CA ARG A 85 6.14 1.94 -8.04
C ARG A 85 4.77 1.53 -8.56
N VAL A 86 4.11 0.60 -7.85
CA VAL A 86 2.68 0.39 -8.04
C VAL A 86 1.95 1.57 -7.43
N MET A 87 1.29 2.37 -8.25
CA MET A 87 0.59 3.56 -7.80
C MET A 87 -0.79 3.22 -7.25
N THR A 88 -1.56 2.46 -8.00
CA THR A 88 -2.88 2.00 -7.58
C THR A 88 -3.30 0.78 -8.39
N SER A 89 -4.25 0.03 -7.85
CA SER A 89 -4.88 -1.10 -8.52
C SER A 89 -6.41 -1.06 -8.41
N SER A 90 -7.08 -1.90 -9.18
CA SER A 90 -8.54 -2.05 -9.16
C SER A 90 -8.96 -3.48 -9.46
N ALA A 91 -10.00 -3.96 -8.75
CA ALA A 91 -10.63 -5.26 -8.96
C ALA A 91 -11.85 -5.20 -9.91
N TYR A 92 -12.14 -4.04 -10.50
CA TYR A 92 -13.32 -3.85 -11.37
C TYR A 92 -13.06 -2.84 -12.49
N GLY A 93 -11.93 -2.95 -13.18
CA GLY A 93 -11.55 -2.09 -14.31
C GLY A 93 -11.47 -0.61 -13.95
N GLU A 94 -11.74 0.26 -14.93
CA GLU A 94 -11.67 1.71 -14.79
C GLU A 94 -12.67 2.28 -13.77
N LYS A 95 -13.84 1.64 -13.65
CA LYS A 95 -14.92 2.07 -12.76
C LYS A 95 -14.79 1.53 -11.34
N GLY A 96 -13.85 0.62 -11.12
CA GLY A 96 -13.57 0.04 -9.82
C GLY A 96 -12.88 1.01 -8.89
N ARG A 97 -12.84 0.67 -7.61
CA ARG A 97 -12.16 1.43 -6.56
C ARG A 97 -10.66 1.52 -6.84
N SER A 98 -10.07 2.66 -6.54
CA SER A 98 -8.63 2.87 -6.45
C SER A 98 -8.16 2.51 -5.04
N TYR A 99 -7.26 1.52 -4.89
CA TYR A 99 -6.83 1.07 -3.57
C TYR A 99 -5.64 1.83 -3.02
N GLY A 100 -4.77 2.33 -3.91
CA GLY A 100 -3.61 3.11 -3.52
C GLY A 100 -3.95 4.52 -3.07
N TRP A 101 -3.36 4.96 -1.97
CA TRP A 101 -3.42 6.36 -1.60
C TRP A 101 -2.49 7.19 -2.51
N ILE A 102 -3.02 8.28 -3.07
CA ILE A 102 -2.32 9.17 -4.01
C ILE A 102 -2.31 10.59 -3.46
N ASN A 103 -1.12 11.17 -3.30
CA ASN A 103 -0.96 12.56 -2.87
C ASN A 103 -1.18 13.54 -4.03
N LYS A 104 -2.44 13.82 -4.32
CA LYS A 104 -2.82 14.71 -5.43
C LYS A 104 -2.29 16.15 -5.27
N GLU A 105 -2.11 16.60 -4.03
CA GLU A 105 -1.61 17.95 -3.77
C GLU A 105 -0.12 18.05 -4.11
N LEU A 106 0.69 17.05 -3.76
CA LEU A 106 2.10 17.02 -4.13
C LEU A 106 2.28 16.95 -5.65
N PHE A 107 1.48 16.13 -6.35
CA PHE A 107 1.50 16.10 -7.82
C PHE A 107 1.15 17.47 -8.44
N LYS A 108 0.13 18.15 -7.92
CA LYS A 108 -0.30 19.47 -8.42
C LYS A 108 0.73 20.57 -8.18
N SER A 109 1.43 20.52 -7.04
CA SER A 109 2.44 21.53 -6.71
C SER A 109 3.61 21.52 -7.69
N LYS A 110 3.93 20.34 -8.26
CA LYS A 110 5.13 20.10 -9.06
C LYS A 110 6.43 20.42 -8.32
N ASP A 111 6.35 20.54 -7.00
CA ASP A 111 7.50 20.80 -6.15
C ASP A 111 8.22 19.49 -5.82
N THR A 112 9.49 19.63 -5.50
CA THR A 112 10.30 18.56 -4.92
C THR A 112 10.61 18.94 -3.49
N LEU A 113 10.21 18.10 -2.55
CA LEU A 113 10.48 18.29 -1.13
C LEU A 113 11.87 17.76 -0.78
N GLU A 114 12.53 18.41 0.17
CA GLU A 114 13.95 18.17 0.47
C GLU A 114 14.19 16.81 1.11
N HIS A 115 13.36 16.42 2.09
CA HIS A 115 13.58 15.21 2.87
C HIS A 115 12.94 13.97 2.28
N ILE A 116 11.70 14.07 1.81
CA ILE A 116 10.93 12.96 1.23
C ILE A 116 9.80 13.48 0.33
N ASN A 117 9.53 12.77 -0.76
CA ASN A 117 8.45 13.08 -1.68
C ASN A 117 7.35 12.01 -1.59
N VAL A 118 6.38 12.25 -0.71
CA VAL A 118 5.32 11.30 -0.40
C VAL A 118 4.23 11.36 -1.48
N PHE A 119 4.51 10.85 -2.69
CA PHE A 119 3.55 10.79 -3.79
C PHE A 119 2.44 9.75 -3.58
N GLY A 120 2.62 8.84 -2.63
CA GLY A 120 1.72 7.71 -2.41
C GLY A 120 2.13 6.46 -3.20
N GLY A 121 1.20 5.54 -3.35
CA GLY A 121 1.37 4.29 -4.11
C GLY A 121 1.21 3.03 -3.26
N GLU A 122 0.55 2.03 -3.82
CA GLU A 122 0.29 0.74 -3.15
C GLU A 122 1.53 -0.07 -2.83
N GLU A 123 2.65 0.13 -3.56
CA GLU A 123 3.91 -0.48 -3.21
C GLU A 123 5.08 0.36 -3.70
N ARG A 124 5.78 0.97 -2.75
CA ARG A 124 7.04 1.69 -2.96
C ARG A 124 8.21 0.72 -2.77
N PHE A 125 9.18 0.79 -3.68
CA PHE A 125 10.46 0.09 -3.53
C PHE A 125 11.44 0.96 -2.77
N TRP A 126 11.80 0.54 -1.58
CA TRP A 126 12.82 1.17 -0.76
C TRP A 126 13.93 0.17 -0.38
N LEU A 127 14.98 0.71 0.21
CA LEU A 127 16.09 -0.05 0.78
C LEU A 127 16.27 0.40 2.24
N GLY A 128 16.59 -0.56 3.10
CA GLY A 128 16.99 -0.31 4.48
C GLY A 128 18.47 -0.64 4.71
N PRO A 129 19.02 -0.24 5.88
CA PRO A 129 18.34 0.32 7.05
C PRO A 129 18.08 1.83 6.93
N GLU A 130 16.99 2.28 7.56
CA GLU A 130 16.65 3.69 7.64
C GLU A 130 17.52 4.41 8.68
N GLY A 131 17.70 3.85 9.85
CA GLY A 131 18.48 4.42 10.95
C GLY A 131 19.72 3.58 11.31
N GLY A 132 20.43 4.03 12.33
CA GLY A 132 21.60 3.36 12.89
C GLY A 132 22.89 3.59 12.13
N GLN A 133 23.94 2.98 12.63
CA GLN A 133 25.32 3.14 12.13
C GLN A 133 25.54 2.68 10.69
N TYR A 134 24.56 2.02 10.07
CA TYR A 134 24.60 1.58 8.68
C TYR A 134 23.50 2.20 7.82
N SER A 135 22.80 3.20 8.35
CA SER A 135 21.74 3.93 7.63
C SER A 135 22.20 4.44 6.28
N ILE A 136 21.29 4.41 5.30
CA ILE A 136 21.49 5.07 3.99
C ILE A 136 20.72 6.40 3.89
N PHE A 137 20.03 6.82 4.98
CA PHE A 137 19.22 8.05 5.05
C PHE A 137 19.94 9.18 5.78
N PHE A 138 21.01 8.87 6.55
CA PHE A 138 21.83 9.82 7.29
C PHE A 138 23.25 9.79 6.78
N LYS A 139 23.90 10.95 6.75
CA LYS A 139 25.32 11.05 6.43
C LYS A 139 26.17 10.76 7.66
N LYS A 140 27.41 10.40 7.46
CA LYS A 140 28.35 10.14 8.55
C LYS A 140 28.51 11.37 9.45
N GLY A 141 28.19 11.21 10.73
CA GLY A 141 28.29 12.24 11.74
C GLY A 141 27.04 13.06 11.99
N ASP A 142 25.97 12.83 11.20
CA ASP A 142 24.67 13.43 11.43
C ASP A 142 24.05 12.91 12.74
N GLU A 143 23.19 13.71 13.35
CA GLU A 143 22.33 13.27 14.45
C GLU A 143 21.11 12.54 13.88
N PHE A 144 20.55 11.59 14.62
CA PHE A 144 19.36 10.86 14.17
C PHE A 144 18.08 11.67 14.47
N THR A 145 17.94 12.78 13.74
CA THR A 145 16.80 13.71 13.82
C THR A 145 16.13 13.89 12.45
N LEU A 146 14.95 14.48 12.44
CA LEU A 146 14.24 14.77 11.17
C LEU A 146 15.01 15.78 10.30
N ASP A 147 15.76 16.70 10.92
CA ASP A 147 16.52 17.75 10.21
C ASP A 147 17.69 17.16 9.40
N ASP A 148 18.23 16.03 9.84
CA ASP A 148 19.36 15.35 9.21
C ASP A 148 18.93 14.10 8.40
N TRP A 149 17.63 13.76 8.41
CA TRP A 149 17.07 12.61 7.70
C TRP A 149 16.71 12.94 6.26
N TYR A 150 17.29 12.24 5.30
CA TYR A 150 17.04 12.43 3.87
C TYR A 150 16.81 11.09 3.17
N THR A 151 15.67 10.93 2.51
CA THR A 151 15.45 9.76 1.67
C THR A 151 16.44 9.76 0.49
N PRO A 152 17.18 8.68 0.26
CA PRO A 152 18.07 8.59 -0.89
C PRO A 152 17.32 8.82 -2.21
N LYS A 153 17.82 9.68 -3.08
CA LYS A 153 17.17 10.01 -4.36
C LYS A 153 16.87 8.77 -5.21
N LEU A 154 17.71 7.74 -5.11
CA LEU A 154 17.54 6.46 -5.80
C LEU A 154 16.15 5.84 -5.56
N ILE A 155 15.64 5.93 -4.34
CA ILE A 155 14.39 5.31 -3.90
C ILE A 155 13.23 6.30 -3.73
N ASP A 156 13.47 7.58 -4.01
CA ASP A 156 12.47 8.64 -3.88
C ASP A 156 12.13 9.30 -5.23
N LEU A 157 13.14 9.72 -5.98
CA LEU A 157 12.99 10.60 -7.16
C LEU A 157 13.59 10.05 -8.46
N GLU A 158 14.50 9.07 -8.39
CA GLU A 158 15.16 8.60 -9.60
C GLU A 158 14.27 7.69 -10.43
N HIS A 159 14.27 7.91 -11.73
CA HIS A 159 13.64 7.05 -12.71
C HIS A 159 14.36 5.70 -12.83
N PHE A 160 13.60 4.60 -12.93
CA PHE A 160 14.14 3.29 -13.30
C PHE A 160 13.90 3.02 -14.78
N ASP A 161 14.88 2.39 -15.44
CA ASP A 161 14.78 2.04 -16.85
C ASP A 161 13.78 0.92 -17.07
N VAL A 162 12.90 1.08 -18.05
CA VAL A 162 11.96 0.03 -18.46
C VAL A 162 12.70 -1.01 -19.28
N LYS A 163 12.85 -2.23 -18.75
CA LYS A 163 13.51 -3.35 -19.45
C LYS A 163 12.55 -4.08 -20.40
N SER A 164 11.32 -4.31 -19.96
CA SER A 164 10.27 -4.95 -20.78
C SER A 164 8.88 -4.66 -20.22
N VAL A 165 7.88 -4.70 -21.11
CA VAL A 165 6.45 -4.57 -20.77
C VAL A 165 5.66 -5.57 -21.61
N SER A 166 4.68 -6.23 -20.96
CA SER A 166 3.61 -7.00 -21.60
C SER A 166 2.26 -6.51 -21.05
N SER A 167 1.15 -7.14 -21.43
CA SER A 167 -0.19 -6.78 -20.93
C SER A 167 -0.32 -6.89 -19.42
N ASN A 168 0.33 -7.88 -18.80
CA ASN A 168 0.20 -8.19 -17.37
C ASN A 168 1.50 -8.05 -16.58
N LYS A 169 2.60 -7.61 -17.21
CA LYS A 169 3.93 -7.58 -16.56
C LYS A 169 4.77 -6.41 -17.03
N ALA A 170 5.48 -5.77 -16.10
CA ALA A 170 6.53 -4.80 -16.39
C ALA A 170 7.79 -5.11 -15.58
N VAL A 171 8.96 -4.91 -16.19
CA VAL A 171 10.28 -5.11 -15.57
C VAL A 171 11.08 -3.83 -15.67
N PHE A 172 11.64 -3.42 -14.54
CA PHE A 172 12.43 -2.20 -14.39
C PHE A 172 13.83 -2.54 -13.90
N THR A 173 14.80 -1.74 -14.30
CA THR A 173 16.20 -1.88 -13.87
C THR A 173 16.82 -0.56 -13.49
N LYS A 174 17.78 -0.61 -12.55
CA LYS A 174 18.59 0.56 -12.18
C LYS A 174 19.96 0.10 -11.72
N LYS A 175 20.98 0.87 -12.04
CA LYS A 175 22.32 0.76 -11.42
C LYS A 175 22.60 2.04 -10.65
N ALA A 176 23.17 1.90 -9.47
CA ALA A 176 23.44 3.03 -8.59
C ALA A 176 24.60 2.74 -7.63
N THR A 177 25.09 3.79 -7.01
CA THR A 177 26.00 3.71 -5.86
C THR A 177 25.31 4.38 -4.67
N LEU A 178 25.22 3.68 -3.54
CA LEU A 178 24.76 4.23 -2.27
C LEU A 178 25.90 4.22 -1.26
N LYS A 179 25.91 5.23 -0.40
CA LYS A 179 26.85 5.32 0.72
C LYS A 179 26.07 5.29 2.04
N ASN A 180 26.50 4.44 2.97
CA ASN A 180 25.88 4.38 4.27
C ASN A 180 26.56 5.30 5.30
N TYR A 181 25.96 5.42 6.48
CA TYR A 181 26.46 6.24 7.59
C TYR A 181 27.89 5.88 8.01
N SER A 182 28.28 4.58 7.99
CA SER A 182 29.67 4.14 8.30
C SER A 182 30.67 4.60 7.25
N GLY A 183 30.21 4.98 6.05
CA GLY A 183 31.02 5.44 4.92
C GLY A 183 31.30 4.34 3.89
N PHE A 184 30.72 3.15 4.03
CA PHE A 184 30.81 2.09 3.02
C PHE A 184 29.98 2.42 1.80
N GLU A 185 30.52 2.16 0.60
CA GLU A 185 29.85 2.40 -0.69
C GLU A 185 29.36 1.08 -1.30
N PHE A 186 28.07 1.03 -1.63
CA PHE A 186 27.42 -0.08 -2.28
C PHE A 186 27.23 0.24 -3.77
N ASP A 187 28.02 -0.38 -4.64
CA ASP A 187 27.70 -0.41 -6.07
C ASP A 187 26.67 -1.50 -6.31
N LEU A 188 25.48 -1.12 -6.73
CA LEU A 188 24.35 -2.05 -6.78
C LEU A 188 23.57 -2.00 -8.10
N GLY A 189 22.98 -3.14 -8.45
CA GLY A 189 21.98 -3.29 -9.50
C GLY A 189 20.65 -3.67 -8.90
N ILE A 190 19.59 -3.03 -9.39
CA ILE A 190 18.20 -3.34 -9.04
C ILE A 190 17.52 -3.90 -10.28
N GLU A 191 16.79 -5.00 -10.11
CA GLU A 191 15.78 -5.47 -11.05
C GLU A 191 14.46 -5.63 -10.29
N ARG A 192 13.42 -4.97 -10.76
CA ARG A 192 12.07 -5.02 -10.19
C ARG A 192 11.08 -5.46 -11.26
N GLU A 193 10.41 -6.57 -11.03
CA GLU A 193 9.29 -7.05 -11.82
C GLU A 193 7.98 -6.79 -11.08
N VAL A 194 6.95 -6.32 -11.80
CA VAL A 194 5.57 -6.22 -11.33
C VAL A 194 4.71 -7.05 -12.28
N ALA A 195 3.97 -8.02 -11.75
CA ALA A 195 3.10 -8.91 -12.53
C ALA A 195 1.70 -8.97 -11.92
N VAL A 196 0.67 -8.78 -12.76
CA VAL A 196 -0.74 -9.00 -12.38
C VAL A 196 -1.02 -10.49 -12.45
N LEU A 197 -1.69 -11.02 -11.44
CA LEU A 197 -1.99 -12.44 -11.30
C LEU A 197 -3.41 -12.78 -11.76
N SER A 198 -3.57 -13.95 -12.37
CA SER A 198 -4.88 -14.56 -12.61
C SER A 198 -5.53 -15.03 -11.29
N LYS A 199 -6.82 -15.32 -11.30
CA LYS A 199 -7.50 -15.84 -10.10
C LYS A 199 -6.95 -17.17 -9.63
N GLU A 200 -6.56 -18.05 -10.54
CA GLU A 200 -5.94 -19.33 -10.23
C GLU A 200 -4.60 -19.13 -9.53
N GLU A 201 -3.77 -18.19 -10.04
CA GLU A 201 -2.50 -17.84 -9.41
C GLU A 201 -2.72 -17.21 -8.04
N ILE A 202 -3.70 -16.31 -7.87
CA ILE A 202 -4.09 -15.73 -6.57
C ILE A 202 -4.46 -16.83 -5.57
N GLN A 203 -5.33 -17.75 -5.99
CA GLN A 203 -5.74 -18.87 -5.13
C GLN A 203 -4.56 -19.73 -4.70
N GLN A 204 -3.68 -20.07 -5.64
CA GLN A 204 -2.47 -20.87 -5.39
C GLN A 204 -1.50 -20.12 -4.47
N GLU A 205 -1.17 -18.87 -4.78
CA GLU A 205 -0.22 -18.08 -4.02
C GLU A 205 -0.71 -17.79 -2.60
N LEU A 206 -2.00 -17.52 -2.40
CA LEU A 206 -2.57 -17.36 -1.06
C LEU A 206 -2.73 -18.69 -0.33
N GLY A 207 -2.76 -19.83 -1.04
CA GLY A 207 -2.99 -21.15 -0.48
C GLY A 207 -4.44 -21.38 -0.08
N LEU A 208 -5.38 -20.68 -0.72
CA LEU A 208 -6.81 -20.81 -0.46
C LEU A 208 -7.38 -22.11 -1.05
N LYS A 209 -8.30 -22.74 -0.34
CA LYS A 209 -8.99 -23.94 -0.84
C LYS A 209 -9.87 -23.61 -2.05
N THR A 210 -10.52 -22.46 -2.00
CA THR A 210 -11.39 -21.96 -3.07
C THR A 210 -11.34 -20.44 -3.15
N LEU A 211 -11.41 -19.92 -4.37
CA LEU A 211 -11.62 -18.50 -4.64
C LEU A 211 -12.71 -18.42 -5.72
N SER A 212 -13.88 -17.88 -5.38
CA SER A 212 -15.02 -17.83 -6.32
C SER A 212 -14.72 -16.93 -7.51
N GLU A 213 -15.15 -17.35 -8.71
CA GLU A 213 -15.04 -16.56 -9.95
C GLU A 213 -15.81 -15.24 -9.89
N GLU A 214 -16.85 -15.17 -9.08
CA GLU A 214 -17.71 -13.98 -8.94
C GLU A 214 -17.09 -12.90 -8.06
N LEU A 215 -16.02 -13.23 -7.29
CA LEU A 215 -15.34 -12.25 -6.43
C LEU A 215 -14.61 -11.21 -7.27
N LYS A 216 -14.78 -9.95 -6.89
CA LYS A 216 -13.94 -8.86 -7.40
C LYS A 216 -12.59 -8.96 -6.74
N THR A 217 -11.57 -9.28 -7.51
CA THR A 217 -10.21 -9.45 -7.01
C THR A 217 -9.23 -8.76 -7.93
N VAL A 218 -8.19 -8.20 -7.34
CA VAL A 218 -6.95 -7.83 -8.03
C VAL A 218 -5.78 -8.25 -7.16
N ALA A 219 -4.77 -8.84 -7.79
CA ALA A 219 -3.50 -9.07 -7.11
C ALA A 219 -2.36 -8.79 -8.07
N TYR A 220 -1.29 -8.29 -7.51
CA TYR A 220 -0.01 -8.20 -8.18
C TYR A 220 1.09 -8.78 -7.31
N GLN A 221 2.06 -9.40 -7.97
CA GLN A 221 3.28 -9.87 -7.34
C GLN A 221 4.44 -9.03 -7.81
N THR A 222 5.31 -8.64 -6.88
CA THR A 222 6.57 -7.98 -7.21
C THR A 222 7.74 -8.88 -6.87
N THR A 223 8.68 -8.99 -7.80
CA THR A 223 9.95 -9.69 -7.60
C THR A 223 11.06 -8.65 -7.66
N ASN A 224 11.71 -8.43 -6.51
CA ASN A 224 12.69 -7.37 -6.34
C ASN A 224 14.05 -8.00 -6.08
N THR A 225 15.00 -7.77 -6.96
CA THR A 225 16.34 -8.33 -6.90
C THR A 225 17.37 -7.22 -6.75
N LEU A 226 18.23 -7.35 -5.73
CA LEU A 226 19.37 -6.49 -5.49
C LEU A 226 20.65 -7.26 -5.73
N THR A 227 21.53 -6.75 -6.58
CA THR A 227 22.80 -7.37 -6.97
C THR A 227 23.97 -6.52 -6.50
N ASN A 228 24.96 -7.12 -5.85
CA ASN A 228 26.23 -6.47 -5.56
C ASN A 228 27.08 -6.37 -6.86
N LEU A 229 27.14 -5.18 -7.43
CA LEU A 229 27.95 -4.89 -8.63
C LEU A 229 29.37 -4.44 -8.29
N GLY A 230 29.65 -4.23 -7.02
CA GLY A 230 30.96 -3.81 -6.51
C GLY A 230 31.96 -4.96 -6.50
N LYS A 231 33.19 -4.61 -6.09
CA LYS A 231 34.30 -5.58 -5.95
C LYS A 231 34.42 -6.13 -4.52
N ALA A 232 33.89 -5.40 -3.54
CA ALA A 232 33.89 -5.79 -2.14
C ALA A 232 32.62 -6.57 -1.81
N ASN A 233 32.73 -7.55 -0.90
CA ASN A 233 31.57 -8.21 -0.32
C ASN A 233 30.81 -7.23 0.58
N TRP A 234 29.50 -7.42 0.69
CA TRP A 234 28.69 -6.77 1.72
C TRP A 234 28.74 -7.64 2.99
N GLU A 235 29.29 -7.10 4.05
CA GLU A 235 29.53 -7.81 5.30
C GLU A 235 28.92 -7.04 6.49
N LYS A 236 28.65 -7.75 7.60
CA LYS A 236 28.03 -7.13 8.78
C LYS A 236 28.83 -5.97 9.33
N GLU A 237 30.16 -6.06 9.25
CA GLU A 237 31.09 -5.06 9.76
C GLU A 237 31.05 -3.74 9.00
N THR A 238 30.66 -3.78 7.73
CA THR A 238 30.53 -2.59 6.86
C THR A 238 29.08 -2.16 6.67
N GLY A 239 28.14 -2.98 7.12
CA GLY A 239 26.71 -2.80 6.95
C GLY A 239 26.13 -3.62 5.80
N LEU A 240 24.87 -3.97 5.92
CA LEU A 240 24.11 -4.73 4.93
C LEU A 240 22.87 -3.94 4.52
N LEU A 241 22.41 -4.13 3.29
CA LEU A 241 21.15 -3.58 2.82
C LEU A 241 20.03 -4.62 2.97
N SER A 242 18.80 -4.16 3.03
CA SER A 242 17.59 -4.94 2.82
C SER A 242 16.73 -4.31 1.74
N ILE A 243 15.94 -5.11 1.02
CA ILE A 243 14.84 -4.63 0.21
C ILE A 243 13.67 -4.41 1.17
N TRP A 244 13.07 -3.22 1.12
CA TRP A 244 11.98 -2.79 1.99
C TRP A 244 10.83 -2.25 1.13
N LEU A 245 9.69 -2.91 1.18
CA LEU A 245 8.52 -2.57 0.41
C LEU A 245 7.48 -1.94 1.32
N LEU A 246 6.93 -0.80 0.91
CA LEU A 246 5.97 -0.02 1.70
C LEU A 246 4.74 0.28 0.85
N GLY A 247 3.59 -0.26 1.29
CA GLY A 247 2.31 -0.04 0.61
C GLY A 247 1.48 1.02 1.31
N MET A 248 1.19 2.14 0.64
CA MET A 248 0.29 3.20 1.15
C MET A 248 -1.11 2.98 0.60
N PHE A 249 -2.03 2.60 1.47
CA PHE A 249 -3.41 2.26 1.10
C PHE A 249 -4.39 3.34 1.54
N ASN A 250 -5.47 3.48 0.77
CA ASN A 250 -6.62 4.29 1.17
C ASN A 250 -7.24 3.70 2.45
N HIS A 251 -7.48 4.57 3.42
CA HIS A 251 -8.04 4.21 4.72
C HIS A 251 -9.55 4.46 4.78
N SER A 252 -10.17 3.94 5.82
CA SER A 252 -11.47 4.37 6.32
C SER A 252 -11.46 4.38 7.86
N PRO A 253 -12.37 5.07 8.54
CA PRO A 253 -12.48 5.02 10.00
C PRO A 253 -12.69 3.60 10.55
N ASN A 254 -13.10 2.67 9.69
CA ASN A 254 -13.41 1.28 10.04
C ASN A 254 -12.33 0.29 9.54
N THR A 255 -11.16 0.79 9.15
CA THR A 255 -10.05 -0.07 8.73
C THR A 255 -9.29 -0.62 9.93
N THR A 256 -9.18 -1.92 10.00
CA THR A 256 -8.36 -2.64 11.00
C THR A 256 -7.32 -3.49 10.31
N ILE A 257 -6.06 -3.28 10.63
CA ILE A 257 -4.94 -4.11 10.22
C ILE A 257 -4.92 -5.37 11.10
N VAL A 258 -4.66 -6.52 10.48
CA VAL A 258 -4.62 -7.85 11.11
C VAL A 258 -3.32 -8.56 10.76
N ILE A 259 -2.53 -8.88 11.77
CA ILE A 259 -1.24 -9.57 11.58
C ILE A 259 -1.21 -10.84 12.43
N PRO A 260 -1.33 -12.04 11.82
CA PRO A 260 -1.16 -13.28 12.52
C PRO A 260 0.32 -13.49 12.88
N TYR A 261 0.59 -14.03 14.07
CA TYR A 261 1.95 -14.21 14.56
C TYR A 261 2.24 -15.62 15.04
N VAL A 262 3.52 -15.92 15.28
CA VAL A 262 3.97 -17.21 15.85
C VAL A 262 3.80 -17.15 17.35
N GLN A 263 3.00 -18.08 17.89
CA GLN A 263 2.78 -18.24 19.32
C GLN A 263 3.95 -18.96 19.99
N GLY A 264 4.15 -18.72 21.27
CA GLY A 264 5.18 -19.31 22.11
C GLY A 264 5.70 -18.32 23.15
N ASP A 265 6.59 -18.79 24.02
CA ASP A 265 7.11 -18.00 25.12
C ASP A 265 8.00 -16.85 24.64
N ASN A 266 7.91 -15.73 25.38
CA ASN A 266 8.73 -14.55 25.08
C ASN A 266 10.22 -14.78 25.31
N SER A 267 10.59 -15.72 26.21
CA SER A 267 11.97 -16.12 26.40
C SER A 267 12.62 -16.69 25.14
N ASP A 268 11.82 -17.36 24.28
CA ASP A 268 12.31 -18.06 23.10
C ASP A 268 12.16 -17.23 21.83
N LEU A 269 11.05 -16.49 21.73
CA LEU A 269 10.64 -15.78 20.49
C LEU A 269 10.75 -14.26 20.59
N GLY A 270 11.10 -13.70 21.74
CA GLY A 270 11.09 -12.27 21.99
C GLY A 270 9.67 -11.71 22.18
N THR A 271 9.55 -10.41 22.25
CA THR A 271 8.27 -9.69 22.35
C THR A 271 7.38 -10.02 21.15
N ILE A 272 6.05 -10.07 21.37
CA ILE A 272 5.09 -10.36 20.29
C ILE A 272 5.11 -9.28 19.22
N VAL A 273 5.16 -8.02 19.64
CA VAL A 273 5.13 -6.85 18.75
C VAL A 273 6.02 -5.74 19.30
N ASN A 274 6.77 -5.08 18.45
CA ASN A 274 7.42 -3.81 18.72
C ASN A 274 6.41 -2.70 18.42
N ASP A 275 6.09 -1.88 19.42
CA ASP A 275 5.07 -0.84 19.35
C ASP A 275 5.57 0.50 19.92
N THR A 276 6.88 0.76 19.80
CA THR A 276 7.54 1.92 20.40
C THR A 276 8.29 2.81 19.40
N TYR A 277 8.10 2.63 18.08
CA TYR A 277 8.80 3.40 17.04
C TYR A 277 8.61 4.92 17.18
N PHE A 278 7.40 5.37 17.48
CA PHE A 278 7.03 6.77 17.68
C PHE A 278 6.43 7.01 19.05
N GLY A 279 6.92 6.30 20.07
CA GLY A 279 6.32 6.19 21.39
C GLY A 279 5.38 4.99 21.48
N LYS A 280 4.97 4.65 22.70
CA LYS A 280 4.11 3.49 22.95
C LYS A 280 2.74 3.66 22.29
N VAL A 281 2.33 2.71 21.47
CA VAL A 281 1.00 2.72 20.83
C VAL A 281 -0.09 2.53 21.90
N PRO A 282 -1.11 3.40 21.93
CA PRO A 282 -2.22 3.31 22.90
C PRO A 282 -3.05 2.03 22.77
N ALA A 283 -3.62 1.54 23.86
CA ALA A 283 -4.36 0.29 23.92
C ALA A 283 -5.69 0.31 23.12
N ASP A 284 -6.25 1.47 22.87
CA ASP A 284 -7.42 1.66 22.00
C ASP A 284 -7.08 1.61 20.51
N ARG A 285 -5.79 1.50 20.17
CA ARG A 285 -5.28 1.43 18.78
C ARG A 285 -4.57 0.13 18.46
N LEU A 286 -4.07 -0.59 19.46
CA LEU A 286 -3.34 -1.85 19.31
C LEU A 286 -3.83 -2.88 20.30
N VAL A 287 -4.35 -3.99 19.83
CA VAL A 287 -4.80 -5.12 20.64
C VAL A 287 -4.14 -6.41 20.18
N VAL A 288 -3.49 -7.11 21.10
CA VAL A 288 -2.91 -8.43 20.88
C VAL A 288 -3.85 -9.49 21.43
N LYS A 289 -4.34 -10.38 20.56
CA LYS A 289 -5.13 -11.57 20.94
C LYS A 289 -4.30 -12.82 20.66
N GLU A 290 -4.81 -13.97 21.06
CA GLU A 290 -4.12 -15.26 20.95
C GLU A 290 -3.63 -15.56 19.52
N ASN A 291 -4.42 -15.25 18.49
CA ASN A 291 -4.13 -15.64 17.11
C ASN A 291 -3.60 -14.53 16.23
N ALA A 292 -3.86 -13.28 16.57
CA ALA A 292 -3.49 -12.13 15.74
C ALA A 292 -3.34 -10.84 16.56
N ILE A 293 -2.60 -9.92 15.97
CA ILE A 293 -2.48 -8.54 16.38
C ILE A 293 -3.48 -7.74 15.54
N PHE A 294 -4.19 -6.84 16.20
CA PHE A 294 -5.12 -5.90 15.57
C PHE A 294 -4.61 -4.49 15.81
N PHE A 295 -4.50 -3.73 14.73
CA PHE A 295 -3.98 -2.37 14.76
C PHE A 295 -4.87 -1.46 13.92
N LYS A 296 -5.23 -0.27 14.41
CA LYS A 296 -6.06 0.67 13.66
C LYS A 296 -5.31 1.24 12.46
N GLY A 297 -5.95 1.17 11.29
CA GLY A 297 -5.47 1.73 10.02
C GLY A 297 -6.39 2.85 9.52
N ASP A 298 -6.79 3.78 10.42
CA ASP A 298 -7.81 4.80 10.17
C ASP A 298 -7.25 6.14 9.67
N GLY A 299 -5.91 6.30 9.57
CA GLY A 299 -5.28 7.53 9.11
C GLY A 299 -5.39 8.71 10.10
N GLU A 300 -5.68 8.45 11.39
CA GLU A 300 -6.00 9.50 12.37
C GLU A 300 -4.94 9.67 13.48
N TYR A 301 -4.01 8.74 13.63
CA TYR A 301 -3.02 8.76 14.71
C TYR A 301 -1.71 8.14 14.26
N ARG A 302 -0.64 8.94 14.22
CA ARG A 302 0.70 8.48 13.81
C ARG A 302 1.23 7.42 14.74
N SER A 303 1.36 6.20 14.24
CA SER A 303 1.87 5.06 15.00
C SER A 303 2.42 4.00 14.07
N LYS A 304 3.38 3.22 14.57
CA LYS A 304 4.01 2.12 13.83
C LYS A 304 4.23 0.94 14.74
N ILE A 305 4.00 -0.25 14.20
CA ILE A 305 4.30 -1.53 14.85
C ILE A 305 5.19 -2.39 13.96
N GLY A 306 5.91 -3.32 14.57
CA GLY A 306 6.75 -4.26 13.84
C GLY A 306 6.85 -5.61 14.52
N LEU A 307 7.16 -6.65 13.73
CA LEU A 307 7.38 -8.00 14.22
C LEU A 307 8.73 -8.54 13.76
N THR A 308 9.47 -9.07 14.72
CA THR A 308 10.73 -9.77 14.47
C THR A 308 10.52 -11.03 13.62
N PRO A 309 11.56 -11.55 12.95
CA PRO A 309 11.45 -12.78 12.16
C PRO A 309 11.01 -14.00 12.98
N MET A 310 11.23 -14.01 14.30
CA MET A 310 10.78 -15.10 15.17
C MET A 310 9.26 -15.08 15.40
N ARG A 311 8.66 -13.90 15.41
CA ARG A 311 7.22 -13.68 15.63
C ARG A 311 6.40 -13.59 14.35
N ALA A 312 6.96 -13.04 13.28
CA ALA A 312 6.24 -12.81 12.04
C ALA A 312 5.92 -14.11 11.29
N LYS A 313 4.67 -14.25 10.88
CA LYS A 313 4.30 -15.11 9.75
C LYS A 313 4.56 -14.33 8.45
N ASN A 314 4.47 -15.00 7.30
CA ASN A 314 4.73 -14.39 5.99
C ASN A 314 3.48 -13.73 5.37
N ILE A 315 2.57 -13.23 6.20
CA ILE A 315 1.31 -12.63 5.77
C ILE A 315 0.85 -11.57 6.77
N ALA A 316 0.29 -10.50 6.25
CA ALA A 316 -0.48 -9.50 6.98
C ALA A 316 -1.65 -9.03 6.11
N GLY A 317 -2.59 -8.30 6.67
CA GLY A 317 -3.67 -7.70 5.90
C GLY A 317 -4.42 -6.67 6.69
N SER A 318 -5.48 -6.17 6.08
CA SER A 318 -6.43 -5.26 6.69
C SER A 318 -7.84 -5.56 6.21
N TYR A 319 -8.82 -5.20 7.02
CA TYR A 319 -10.21 -5.26 6.64
C TYR A 319 -10.88 -3.89 6.87
N ASP A 320 -11.39 -3.31 5.80
CA ASP A 320 -12.26 -2.14 5.83
C ASP A 320 -13.72 -2.61 5.89
N SER A 321 -14.30 -2.57 7.07
CA SER A 321 -15.65 -3.06 7.29
C SER A 321 -16.74 -2.12 6.75
N LYS A 322 -16.41 -0.87 6.44
CA LYS A 322 -17.33 0.08 5.80
C LYS A 322 -17.54 -0.28 4.33
N ASN A 323 -16.46 -0.67 3.66
CA ASN A 323 -16.44 -0.86 2.21
C ASN A 323 -16.40 -2.35 1.80
N GLY A 324 -16.28 -3.30 2.72
CA GLY A 324 -16.18 -4.73 2.43
C GLY A 324 -14.89 -5.08 1.68
N ILE A 325 -13.77 -4.44 2.04
CA ILE A 325 -12.47 -4.62 1.37
C ILE A 325 -11.53 -5.40 2.28
N LEU A 326 -11.05 -6.52 1.79
CA LEU A 326 -9.96 -7.29 2.39
C LEU A 326 -8.69 -7.04 1.59
N THR A 327 -7.70 -6.43 2.23
CA THR A 327 -6.33 -6.27 1.69
C THR A 327 -5.43 -7.32 2.32
N ILE A 328 -4.64 -8.01 1.50
CA ILE A 328 -3.71 -9.07 1.91
C ILE A 328 -2.35 -8.74 1.35
N VAL A 329 -1.31 -8.78 2.20
CA VAL A 329 0.09 -8.72 1.78
C VAL A 329 0.76 -10.02 2.22
N LYS A 330 1.33 -10.75 1.26
CA LYS A 330 2.09 -11.98 1.50
C LYS A 330 3.48 -11.84 0.89
N TYR A 331 4.49 -12.36 1.57
CA TYR A 331 5.88 -12.20 1.13
C TYR A 331 6.69 -13.47 1.36
N ASN A 332 7.84 -13.58 0.67
CA ASN A 332 8.77 -14.66 0.90
C ASN A 332 9.57 -14.42 2.18
N LYS A 333 9.42 -15.31 3.16
CA LYS A 333 10.18 -15.29 4.41
C LYS A 333 11.07 -16.54 4.48
N PRO A 334 12.40 -16.39 4.39
CA PRO A 334 13.30 -17.53 4.51
C PRO A 334 13.18 -18.20 5.88
N LYS A 335 13.20 -19.54 5.90
CA LYS A 335 13.19 -20.30 7.16
C LYS A 335 14.54 -20.18 7.87
N ASN A 336 14.49 -20.08 9.20
CA ASN A 336 15.69 -20.06 10.07
C ASN A 336 16.66 -18.89 9.79
N VAL A 337 16.16 -17.78 9.23
CA VAL A 337 16.92 -16.54 9.05
C VAL A 337 16.42 -15.51 10.05
N THR A 338 17.33 -14.96 10.84
CA THR A 338 17.04 -13.99 11.90
C THR A 338 17.69 -12.64 11.68
N ASP A 339 18.64 -12.54 10.75
CA ASP A 339 19.32 -11.28 10.44
C ASP A 339 18.44 -10.42 9.52
N TYR A 340 17.85 -9.37 10.10
CA TYR A 340 17.12 -8.31 9.43
C TYR A 340 17.68 -6.97 9.87
N VAL A 341 17.83 -6.02 8.97
CA VAL A 341 18.38 -4.71 9.32
C VAL A 341 17.46 -4.00 10.31
N ASN A 342 18.04 -3.41 11.33
CA ASN A 342 17.33 -2.60 12.31
C ASN A 342 17.31 -1.14 11.84
N SER A 343 16.14 -0.54 11.75
CA SER A 343 15.92 0.81 11.22
C SER A 343 15.67 1.86 12.32
N MET A 344 15.89 1.54 13.59
CA MET A 344 15.76 2.51 14.68
C MET A 344 16.78 3.64 14.54
N TRP A 345 16.36 4.87 14.87
CA TRP A 345 17.14 6.09 14.71
C TRP A 345 18.07 6.32 15.91
N GLU A 346 19.02 5.41 16.08
CA GLU A 346 20.03 5.44 17.13
C GLU A 346 21.24 4.57 16.74
N ILE A 347 22.38 4.75 17.37
CA ILE A 347 23.48 3.78 17.26
C ILE A 347 23.04 2.51 17.99
N GLN A 348 22.99 1.42 17.28
CA GLN A 348 22.36 0.17 17.73
C GLN A 348 23.41 -0.83 18.23
N GLU A 349 23.13 -1.50 19.35
CA GLU A 349 23.92 -2.63 19.81
C GLU A 349 23.76 -3.83 18.86
N ASP A 350 22.54 -4.08 18.38
CA ASP A 350 22.18 -5.18 17.51
C ASP A 350 21.61 -4.67 16.16
N PRO A 351 22.45 -4.23 15.20
CA PRO A 351 21.97 -3.61 13.95
C PRO A 351 21.30 -4.59 12.98
N PHE A 352 21.31 -5.89 13.29
CA PHE A 352 20.67 -6.94 12.46
C PHE A 352 19.56 -7.70 13.20
N LYS A 353 19.02 -7.14 14.28
CA LYS A 353 17.82 -7.63 14.99
C LYS A 353 16.60 -6.74 14.67
N GLY A 354 16.37 -6.46 13.40
CA GLY A 354 15.24 -5.67 12.94
C GLY A 354 13.96 -6.47 12.76
N ASP A 355 12.91 -5.75 12.43
CA ASP A 355 11.59 -6.30 12.12
C ASP A 355 11.48 -6.68 10.64
N VAL A 356 10.70 -7.73 10.35
CA VAL A 356 10.51 -8.26 8.99
C VAL A 356 9.21 -7.76 8.37
N ILE A 357 8.23 -7.44 9.19
CA ILE A 357 6.96 -6.86 8.79
C ILE A 357 6.62 -5.71 9.72
N ASN A 358 6.19 -4.61 9.13
CA ASN A 358 5.73 -3.44 9.85
C ASN A 358 4.32 -3.05 9.36
N ALA A 359 3.61 -2.33 10.21
CA ALA A 359 2.42 -1.60 9.82
C ALA A 359 2.51 -0.18 10.38
N TYR A 360 2.14 0.78 9.55
CA TYR A 360 2.12 2.20 9.89
C TYR A 360 0.72 2.76 9.73
N ASN A 361 0.31 3.61 10.62
CA ASN A 361 -0.88 4.43 10.50
C ASN A 361 -0.49 5.90 10.58
N ASP A 362 -0.90 6.68 9.59
CA ASP A 362 -0.56 8.10 9.55
C ASP A 362 -1.44 8.93 10.49
N GLY A 363 -0.96 10.11 10.79
CA GLY A 363 -1.61 11.08 11.65
C GLY A 363 -0.64 12.22 11.98
N GLU A 364 -1.08 13.16 12.78
CA GLU A 364 -0.24 14.29 13.20
C GLU A 364 1.03 13.78 13.90
N PRO A 365 2.25 14.14 13.42
CA PRO A 365 3.50 13.82 14.11
C PRO A 365 3.58 14.41 15.52
N GLU A 366 3.09 15.64 15.66
CA GLU A 366 2.93 16.38 16.92
C GLU A 366 1.60 17.12 16.87
N PRO A 367 0.95 17.40 18.01
CA PRO A 367 -0.32 18.10 18.05
C PRO A 367 -0.31 19.42 17.24
N GLY A 368 -1.20 19.53 16.27
CA GLY A 368 -1.32 20.70 15.40
C GLY A 368 -0.38 20.76 14.21
N THR A 369 0.44 19.72 13.98
CA THR A 369 1.29 19.60 12.79
C THR A 369 0.58 18.84 11.68
N LYS A 370 0.92 19.16 10.42
CA LYS A 370 0.30 18.51 9.27
C LYS A 370 0.82 17.06 9.14
N PRO A 371 -0.06 16.04 9.03
CA PRO A 371 0.34 14.68 8.70
C PRO A 371 0.89 14.58 7.26
N LEU A 372 1.54 13.47 6.94
CA LEU A 372 1.99 13.17 5.58
C LEU A 372 0.79 12.98 4.64
N GLY A 373 -0.27 12.37 5.13
CA GLY A 373 -1.55 12.19 4.44
C GLY A 373 -2.41 11.17 5.18
N PRO A 374 -3.71 11.08 4.90
CA PRO A 374 -4.56 10.11 5.56
C PRO A 374 -4.42 8.73 4.89
N PHE A 375 -3.47 7.90 5.34
CA PHE A 375 -3.23 6.55 4.83
C PHE A 375 -2.77 5.60 5.94
N TYR A 376 -2.75 4.32 5.64
CA TYR A 376 -2.03 3.31 6.43
C TYR A 376 -1.09 2.53 5.53
N GLU A 377 -0.08 1.87 6.14
CA GLU A 377 0.88 1.06 5.41
C GLU A 377 0.94 -0.37 5.93
N LEU A 378 1.20 -1.28 5.00
CA LEU A 378 1.71 -2.62 5.27
C LEU A 378 3.08 -2.72 4.61
N GLU A 379 4.08 -3.10 5.39
CA GLU A 379 5.48 -3.05 4.98
C GLU A 379 6.12 -4.43 5.13
N THR A 380 6.93 -4.84 4.16
CA THR A 380 7.68 -6.09 4.21
C THR A 380 9.16 -5.87 3.92
N SER A 381 10.04 -6.59 4.62
CA SER A 381 11.48 -6.50 4.44
C SER A 381 12.09 -7.84 4.07
N SER A 382 13.10 -7.81 3.18
CA SER A 382 13.99 -8.94 2.99
C SER A 382 14.89 -9.14 4.21
N LYS A 383 15.50 -10.30 4.32
CA LYS A 383 16.64 -10.47 5.23
C LYS A 383 17.74 -9.46 4.91
N ALA A 384 18.61 -9.18 5.86
CA ALA A 384 19.85 -8.48 5.61
C ALA A 384 20.68 -9.21 4.54
N LEU A 385 21.09 -8.49 3.49
CA LEU A 385 21.68 -9.08 2.29
C LEU A 385 23.22 -9.05 2.38
N ALA A 386 23.81 -10.11 2.93
CA ALA A 386 25.23 -10.37 2.86
C ALA A 386 25.59 -10.98 1.50
N LEU A 387 25.97 -10.14 0.53
CA LEU A 387 26.22 -10.52 -0.86
C LEU A 387 27.69 -10.41 -1.20
N LYS A 388 28.28 -11.48 -1.72
CA LYS A 388 29.60 -11.40 -2.37
C LYS A 388 29.52 -10.59 -3.65
N ALA A 389 30.66 -10.13 -4.14
CA ALA A 389 30.76 -9.48 -5.44
C ALA A 389 30.08 -10.34 -6.53
N GLY A 390 29.11 -9.77 -7.26
CA GLY A 390 28.32 -10.41 -8.29
C GLY A 390 27.12 -11.26 -7.80
N GLU A 391 26.96 -11.44 -6.48
CA GLU A 391 25.79 -12.17 -5.92
C GLU A 391 24.55 -11.27 -5.85
N SER A 392 23.39 -11.92 -5.85
CA SER A 392 22.08 -11.26 -5.79
C SER A 392 21.23 -11.82 -4.65
N GLY A 393 20.39 -10.96 -4.09
CA GLY A 393 19.34 -11.33 -3.15
C GLY A 393 17.98 -10.87 -3.67
N THR A 394 16.93 -11.65 -3.42
CA THR A 394 15.59 -11.38 -3.95
C THR A 394 14.56 -11.34 -2.83
N HIS A 395 13.65 -10.38 -2.92
CA HIS A 395 12.45 -10.27 -2.10
C HIS A 395 11.21 -10.26 -2.99
N VAL A 396 10.27 -11.16 -2.67
CA VAL A 396 9.00 -11.31 -3.40
C VAL A 396 7.87 -10.89 -2.47
N SER A 397 6.99 -10.02 -2.95
CA SER A 397 5.79 -9.59 -2.25
C SER A 397 4.58 -9.74 -3.17
N LEU A 398 3.45 -10.11 -2.61
CA LEU A 398 2.14 -10.17 -3.25
C LEU A 398 1.20 -9.28 -2.47
N THR A 399 0.52 -8.38 -3.17
CA THR A 399 -0.60 -7.59 -2.63
C THR A 399 -1.87 -8.01 -3.36
N CYS A 400 -2.92 -8.30 -2.59
CA CYS A 400 -4.21 -8.71 -3.11
C CYS A 400 -5.34 -7.93 -2.43
N HIS A 401 -6.29 -7.44 -3.22
CA HIS A 401 -7.54 -6.85 -2.73
C HIS A 401 -8.72 -7.70 -3.17
N ILE A 402 -9.64 -7.96 -2.24
CA ILE A 402 -10.86 -8.70 -2.48
C ILE A 402 -12.04 -7.87 -1.96
N GLU A 403 -13.02 -7.59 -2.82
CA GLU A 403 -14.27 -6.92 -2.43
C GLU A 403 -15.43 -7.92 -2.42
N ALA A 404 -16.08 -8.07 -1.28
CA ALA A 404 -17.31 -8.84 -1.13
C ALA A 404 -18.03 -8.49 0.19
N ASP A 405 -19.19 -9.10 0.40
CA ASP A 405 -19.86 -9.06 1.69
C ASP A 405 -19.12 -9.89 2.78
N GLU A 406 -19.49 -9.67 4.03
CA GLU A 406 -18.85 -10.30 5.19
C GLU A 406 -18.95 -11.82 5.19
N ASP A 407 -20.09 -12.37 4.77
CA ASP A 407 -20.33 -13.82 4.76
C ASP A 407 -19.39 -14.52 3.76
N THR A 408 -19.15 -13.88 2.63
CA THR A 408 -18.25 -14.35 1.58
C THR A 408 -16.78 -14.20 1.97
N LEU A 409 -16.38 -13.07 2.60
CA LEU A 409 -15.01 -12.84 3.01
C LEU A 409 -14.60 -13.60 4.27
N ASN A 410 -15.52 -13.88 5.18
CA ASN A 410 -15.21 -14.46 6.49
C ASN A 410 -14.51 -15.84 6.43
N PRO A 411 -14.83 -16.77 5.52
CA PRO A 411 -14.06 -17.99 5.33
C PRO A 411 -12.60 -17.72 4.94
N ILE A 412 -12.37 -16.77 4.02
CA ILE A 412 -11.03 -16.38 3.55
C ILE A 412 -10.22 -15.79 4.70
N VAL A 413 -10.81 -14.86 5.46
CA VAL A 413 -10.19 -14.24 6.64
C VAL A 413 -9.80 -15.28 7.69
N LYS A 414 -10.68 -16.26 7.96
CA LYS A 414 -10.39 -17.35 8.89
C LYS A 414 -9.25 -18.25 8.39
N GLU A 415 -9.22 -18.57 7.11
CA GLU A 415 -8.19 -19.43 6.53
C GLU A 415 -6.80 -18.75 6.57
N LEU A 416 -6.75 -17.45 6.22
CA LEU A 416 -5.48 -16.70 6.13
C LEU A 416 -4.97 -16.19 7.47
N PHE A 417 -5.85 -15.65 8.31
CA PHE A 417 -5.46 -14.94 9.54
C PHE A 417 -5.81 -15.68 10.84
N GLY A 418 -6.65 -16.72 10.77
CA GLY A 418 -7.07 -17.49 11.96
C GLY A 418 -8.06 -16.76 12.87
N VAL A 419 -8.68 -15.68 12.38
CA VAL A 419 -9.69 -14.87 13.09
C VAL A 419 -10.93 -14.68 12.24
N SER A 420 -12.07 -14.29 12.83
CA SER A 420 -13.28 -13.96 12.07
C SER A 420 -13.38 -12.45 11.78
N ILE A 421 -14.16 -12.08 10.76
CA ILE A 421 -14.51 -10.66 10.50
C ILE A 421 -15.18 -10.04 11.73
N LYS A 422 -15.99 -10.79 12.47
CA LYS A 422 -16.59 -10.31 13.71
C LYS A 422 -15.52 -9.92 14.74
N ASP A 423 -14.47 -10.74 14.90
CA ASP A 423 -13.38 -10.44 15.84
C ASP A 423 -12.67 -9.13 15.44
N ILE A 424 -12.46 -8.93 14.13
CA ILE A 424 -11.83 -7.71 13.58
C ILE A 424 -12.71 -6.48 13.88
N LYS A 425 -14.00 -6.55 13.60
CA LYS A 425 -14.94 -5.42 13.77
C LYS A 425 -15.16 -5.01 15.22
N THR A 426 -15.02 -5.93 16.16
CA THR A 426 -15.38 -5.68 17.56
C THR A 426 -14.19 -5.54 18.50
N VAL A 427 -12.97 -5.65 18.00
CA VAL A 427 -11.75 -5.70 18.82
C VAL A 427 -11.47 -4.38 19.55
N PHE A 428 -11.91 -3.25 18.99
CA PHE A 428 -11.73 -1.90 19.55
C PHE A 428 -13.02 -1.32 20.18
N ASN A 429 -14.08 -2.13 20.30
CA ASN A 429 -15.37 -1.73 20.91
C ASN A 429 -15.43 -2.09 22.39
#